data_914da5925a79d2355bcd1f36e18b864a
#
_entry.id   914da5925a79d2355bcd1f36e18b864a
#
_cell.length_a   1.000
_cell.length_b   1.000
_cell.length_c   1.000
_cell.angle_alpha   90.00
_cell.angle_beta   90.00
_cell.angle_gamma   90.00
#
_symmetry.space_group_name_H-M   'P 1'
#
loop_
_entity.id
_entity.type
_entity.pdbx_description
1 polymer ?
#
loop_
_entity_poly.entity_id
_entity_poly.type
_entity_poly.pdbx_seq_one_letter_code
_entity_poly.pdbx_strand_id
1 'polypeptide(L)'
;MNAGFILLNIVIVLALCLCSGIGTVNGRTVSVIEVVFKGYDNVRKLVTWADAFSVVLYGHLYLALPLIASIASLPIICDELRTNNFYFHFSRIGVKHYIPLKYLSCIVSGVGALFLGLILYGVFVRLFFPSSYDFGDSQVIGIIENNSLRMIMSAAGYLLYMLCYVAMLSIFSCGLVSVTQNIYVNLCVPFLLNYVTSHILLNTKIYVFLLLCVLFYCTGYRLWLLKYKGVRA
;
A
#
# COMPACT_ATOMS: atom_id res chain seq x y z
N MET A 1 -12.54 12.49 7.01
CA MET A 1 -11.96 11.63 5.94
C MET A 1 -12.83 11.77 4.71
N ASN A 2 -12.28 12.09 3.54
CA ASN A 2 -13.08 12.23 2.32
C ASN A 2 -13.16 10.88 1.61
N ALA A 3 -14.35 10.28 1.55
CA ALA A 3 -14.58 8.96 0.94
C ALA A 3 -14.10 8.90 -0.53
N GLY A 4 -14.19 10.02 -1.26
CA GLY A 4 -13.74 10.09 -2.65
C GLY A 4 -12.25 9.78 -2.84
N PHE A 5 -11.36 10.29 -1.98
CA PHE A 5 -9.93 10.00 -2.06
C PHE A 5 -9.59 8.55 -1.69
N ILE A 6 -10.35 7.96 -0.77
CA ILE A 6 -10.16 6.54 -0.43
C ILE A 6 -10.60 5.66 -1.59
N LEU A 7 -11.77 5.94 -2.19
CA LEU A 7 -12.24 5.21 -3.37
C LEU A 7 -11.26 5.35 -4.54
N LEU A 8 -10.77 6.56 -4.81
CA LEU A 8 -9.74 6.77 -5.83
C LEU A 8 -8.50 5.91 -5.57
N ASN A 9 -8.05 5.84 -4.33
CA ASN A 9 -6.88 5.05 -3.95
C ASN A 9 -7.11 3.55 -4.14
N ILE A 10 -8.29 3.03 -3.78
CA ILE A 10 -8.68 1.64 -4.02
C ILE A 10 -8.68 1.33 -5.52
N VAL A 11 -9.23 2.22 -6.35
CA VAL A 11 -9.24 2.07 -7.81
C VAL A 11 -7.82 2.04 -8.38
N ILE A 12 -6.92 2.91 -7.88
CA ILE A 12 -5.51 2.91 -8.28
C ILE A 12 -4.84 1.57 -7.94
N VAL A 13 -5.03 1.06 -6.71
CA VAL A 13 -4.48 -0.25 -6.31
C VAL A 13 -4.98 -1.35 -7.23
N LEU A 14 -6.28 -1.39 -7.48
CA LEU A 14 -6.91 -2.40 -8.32
C LEU A 14 -6.41 -2.33 -9.77
N ALA A 15 -6.30 -1.13 -10.33
CA ALA A 15 -5.77 -0.92 -11.68
C ALA A 15 -4.31 -1.41 -11.81
N LEU A 16 -3.45 -1.08 -10.82
CA LEU A 16 -2.07 -1.55 -10.80
C LEU A 16 -1.96 -3.06 -10.69
N CYS A 17 -2.83 -3.69 -9.87
CA CYS A 17 -2.87 -5.13 -9.76
C CYS A 17 -3.31 -5.79 -11.08
N LEU A 18 -4.32 -5.27 -11.73
CA LEU A 18 -4.81 -5.79 -13.02
C LEU A 18 -3.83 -5.59 -14.18
N CYS A 19 -3.03 -4.53 -14.13
CA CYS A 19 -1.98 -4.26 -15.13
C CYS A 19 -0.68 -5.03 -14.88
N SER A 20 -0.55 -5.74 -13.75
CA SER A 20 0.64 -6.54 -13.45
C SER A 20 0.79 -7.71 -14.41
N GLY A 21 2.02 -7.94 -14.90
CA GLY A 21 2.33 -9.02 -15.83
C GLY A 21 2.43 -10.37 -15.11
N ILE A 22 1.65 -11.37 -15.53
CA ILE A 22 1.62 -12.73 -14.94
C ILE A 22 2.29 -13.79 -15.79
N GLY A 23 2.63 -13.49 -17.01
CA GLY A 23 3.26 -14.46 -17.91
C GLY A 23 3.90 -13.80 -19.13
N THR A 24 4.59 -14.59 -19.92
CA THR A 24 5.17 -14.15 -21.21
C THR A 24 4.61 -14.98 -22.35
N VAL A 25 4.08 -14.31 -23.36
CA VAL A 25 3.62 -14.93 -24.59
C VAL A 25 4.40 -14.30 -25.75
N ASN A 26 5.09 -15.12 -26.52
CA ASN A 26 5.93 -14.66 -27.64
C ASN A 26 6.95 -13.56 -27.25
N GLY A 27 7.56 -13.66 -26.04
CA GLY A 27 8.53 -12.69 -25.54
C GLY A 27 7.91 -11.39 -25.01
N ARG A 28 6.58 -11.29 -24.98
CA ARG A 28 5.84 -10.15 -24.44
C ARG A 28 5.25 -10.50 -23.08
N THR A 29 5.44 -9.66 -22.07
CA THR A 29 4.75 -9.80 -20.79
C THR A 29 3.26 -9.51 -20.96
N VAL A 30 2.42 -10.45 -20.50
CA VAL A 30 0.96 -10.37 -20.59
C VAL A 30 0.42 -10.04 -19.20
N SER A 31 -0.44 -9.02 -19.11
CA SER A 31 -1.05 -8.60 -17.86
C SER A 31 -2.25 -9.47 -17.49
N VAL A 32 -2.65 -9.42 -16.20
CA VAL A 32 -3.84 -10.14 -15.69
C VAL A 32 -5.08 -9.79 -16.53
N ILE A 33 -5.27 -8.51 -16.83
CA ILE A 33 -6.42 -8.03 -17.59
C ILE A 33 -6.40 -8.57 -19.03
N GLU A 34 -5.23 -8.66 -19.65
CA GLU A 34 -5.11 -9.20 -21.02
C GLU A 34 -5.42 -10.70 -21.08
N VAL A 35 -4.98 -11.46 -20.06
CA VAL A 35 -5.28 -12.90 -19.99
C VAL A 35 -6.79 -13.14 -19.87
N VAL A 36 -7.48 -12.32 -19.08
CA VAL A 36 -8.93 -12.47 -18.87
C VAL A 36 -9.72 -12.02 -20.11
N PHE A 37 -9.40 -10.87 -20.71
CA PHE A 37 -10.21 -10.28 -21.78
C PHE A 37 -9.81 -10.73 -23.20
N LYS A 38 -8.52 -11.03 -23.46
CA LYS A 38 -8.07 -11.49 -24.77
C LYS A 38 -8.10 -13.02 -24.94
N GLY A 39 -8.48 -13.76 -23.87
CA GLY A 39 -8.68 -15.19 -23.92
C GLY A 39 -7.38 -15.98 -24.14
N TYR A 40 -6.27 -15.62 -23.47
CA TYR A 40 -5.06 -16.43 -23.46
C TYR A 40 -5.25 -17.69 -22.61
N ASP A 41 -6.08 -18.63 -23.10
CA ASP A 41 -6.43 -19.86 -22.38
C ASP A 41 -5.21 -20.70 -21.99
N ASN A 42 -4.17 -20.67 -22.80
CA ASN A 42 -2.91 -21.39 -22.49
C ASN A 42 -2.24 -20.84 -21.23
N VAL A 43 -2.18 -19.50 -21.05
CA VAL A 43 -1.61 -18.89 -19.86
C VAL A 43 -2.55 -19.08 -18.67
N ARG A 44 -3.86 -18.95 -18.88
CA ARG A 44 -4.88 -19.13 -17.86
C ARG A 44 -4.87 -20.52 -17.23
N LYS A 45 -4.60 -21.58 -18.01
CA LYS A 45 -4.50 -22.97 -17.51
C LYS A 45 -3.20 -23.23 -16.76
N LEU A 46 -2.13 -22.49 -17.07
CA LEU A 46 -0.81 -22.65 -16.44
C LEU A 46 -0.60 -21.82 -15.17
N VAL A 47 -1.49 -20.86 -14.88
CA VAL A 47 -1.36 -19.94 -13.74
C VAL A 47 -2.53 -20.15 -12.80
N THR A 48 -2.24 -20.45 -11.54
CA THR A 48 -3.29 -20.53 -10.50
C THR A 48 -3.62 -19.14 -9.97
N TRP A 49 -4.77 -19.01 -9.29
CA TRP A 49 -5.15 -17.77 -8.61
C TRP A 49 -4.10 -17.33 -7.57
N ALA A 50 -3.44 -18.29 -6.90
CA ALA A 50 -2.40 -18.01 -5.91
C ALA A 50 -1.13 -17.43 -6.56
N ASP A 51 -0.75 -17.95 -7.73
CA ASP A 51 0.38 -17.42 -8.51
C ASP A 51 0.10 -16.01 -8.99
N ALA A 52 -1.08 -15.78 -9.59
CA ALA A 52 -1.47 -14.46 -10.06
C ALA A 52 -1.53 -13.43 -8.92
N PHE A 53 -1.97 -13.83 -7.72
CA PHE A 53 -1.98 -12.99 -6.54
C PHE A 53 -0.55 -12.69 -6.03
N SER A 54 0.31 -13.70 -5.96
CA SER A 54 1.69 -13.55 -5.47
C SER A 54 2.54 -12.68 -6.39
N VAL A 55 2.42 -12.84 -7.71
CA VAL A 55 3.16 -12.03 -8.69
C VAL A 55 2.88 -10.54 -8.54
N VAL A 56 1.64 -10.17 -8.24
CA VAL A 56 1.28 -8.77 -8.00
C VAL A 56 1.93 -8.22 -6.73
N LEU A 57 1.98 -9.02 -5.67
CA LEU A 57 2.62 -8.61 -4.40
C LEU A 57 4.13 -8.37 -4.58
N TYR A 58 4.81 -9.20 -5.37
CA TYR A 58 6.26 -9.08 -5.61
C TYR A 58 6.61 -8.12 -6.77
N GLY A 59 5.62 -7.63 -7.51
CA GLY A 59 5.78 -6.83 -8.72
C GLY A 59 5.72 -5.32 -8.53
N HIS A 60 5.11 -4.64 -9.50
CA HIS A 60 5.06 -3.18 -9.61
C HIS A 60 4.30 -2.46 -8.49
N LEU A 61 3.49 -3.19 -7.71
CA LEU A 61 2.73 -2.61 -6.60
C LEU A 61 3.66 -1.91 -5.58
N TYR A 62 4.85 -2.46 -5.35
CA TYR A 62 5.84 -1.91 -4.42
C TYR A 62 6.24 -0.47 -4.77
N LEU A 63 6.37 -0.14 -6.07
CA LEU A 63 6.71 1.21 -6.52
C LEU A 63 5.60 2.24 -6.23
N ALA A 64 4.36 1.78 -6.17
CA ALA A 64 3.21 2.65 -5.95
C ALA A 64 2.85 2.84 -4.46
N LEU A 65 3.46 2.08 -3.55
CA LEU A 65 3.14 2.17 -2.11
C LEU A 65 3.25 3.59 -1.52
N PRO A 66 4.24 4.45 -1.89
CA PRO A 66 4.28 5.82 -1.41
C PRO A 66 3.08 6.65 -1.83
N LEU A 67 2.61 6.43 -3.06
CA LEU A 67 1.42 7.10 -3.60
C LEU A 67 0.17 6.65 -2.85
N ILE A 68 0.01 5.35 -2.63
CA ILE A 68 -1.09 4.75 -1.89
C ILE A 68 -1.12 5.27 -0.44
N ALA A 69 0.05 5.37 0.21
CA ALA A 69 0.18 5.87 1.57
C ALA A 69 -0.23 7.35 1.72
N SER A 70 -0.02 8.15 0.68
CA SER A 70 -0.11 9.62 0.75
C SER A 70 -1.38 10.20 0.14
N ILE A 71 -1.89 9.66 -0.97
CA ILE A 71 -3.03 10.24 -1.72
C ILE A 71 -4.30 10.34 -0.88
N ALA A 72 -4.59 9.34 -0.05
CA ALA A 72 -5.85 9.29 0.68
C ALA A 72 -5.99 10.36 1.79
N SER A 73 -4.88 10.84 2.33
CA SER A 73 -4.88 11.68 3.53
C SER A 73 -4.19 13.04 3.35
N LEU A 74 -3.09 13.11 2.60
CA LEU A 74 -2.29 14.33 2.48
C LEU A 74 -3.04 15.53 1.92
N PRO A 75 -3.86 15.42 0.84
CA PRO A 75 -4.57 16.57 0.31
C PRO A 75 -5.43 17.27 1.35
N ILE A 76 -6.14 16.47 2.15
CA ILE A 76 -7.05 17.00 3.18
C ILE A 76 -6.27 17.70 4.28
N ILE A 77 -5.14 17.12 4.74
CA ILE A 77 -4.34 17.70 5.81
C ILE A 77 -3.63 18.97 5.34
N CYS A 78 -3.13 18.98 4.09
CA CYS A 78 -2.54 20.17 3.50
C CYS A 78 -3.57 21.32 3.37
N ASP A 79 -4.80 21.01 2.96
CA ASP A 79 -5.87 21.99 2.87
C ASP A 79 -6.30 22.53 4.25
N GLU A 80 -6.46 21.66 5.24
CA GLU A 80 -6.73 22.10 6.62
C GLU A 80 -5.65 23.05 7.16
N LEU A 81 -4.36 22.78 6.85
CA LEU A 81 -3.26 23.64 7.27
C LEU A 81 -3.23 24.96 6.51
N ARG A 82 -3.51 24.93 5.22
CA ARG A 82 -3.54 26.11 4.35
C ARG A 82 -4.68 27.06 4.72
N THR A 83 -5.84 26.53 5.06
CA THR A 83 -7.03 27.29 5.46
C THR A 83 -7.04 27.67 6.93
N ASN A 84 -6.01 27.28 7.70
CA ASN A 84 -5.93 27.49 9.13
C ASN A 84 -7.09 26.83 9.94
N ASN A 85 -7.87 25.94 9.34
CA ASN A 85 -8.98 25.25 10.00
C ASN A 85 -8.53 24.33 11.15
N PHE A 86 -7.25 23.94 11.16
CA PHE A 86 -6.68 23.11 12.23
C PHE A 86 -6.74 23.79 13.61
N TYR A 87 -6.72 25.16 13.69
CA TYR A 87 -6.87 25.89 14.96
C TYR A 87 -8.24 25.67 15.58
N PHE A 88 -9.28 25.62 14.75
CA PHE A 88 -10.62 25.35 15.20
C PHE A 88 -10.76 23.95 15.81
N HIS A 89 -10.09 22.98 15.22
CA HIS A 89 -10.04 21.62 15.76
C HIS A 89 -9.20 21.53 17.04
N PHE A 90 -8.10 22.25 17.11
CA PHE A 90 -7.27 22.33 18.33
C PHE A 90 -8.00 22.91 19.51
N SER A 91 -8.81 23.96 19.31
CA SER A 91 -9.58 24.58 20.39
C SER A 91 -10.66 23.67 20.97
N ARG A 92 -11.22 22.76 20.15
CA ARG A 92 -12.29 21.84 20.56
C ARG A 92 -11.77 20.55 21.20
N ILE A 93 -10.76 19.92 20.61
CA ILE A 93 -10.33 18.55 20.95
C ILE A 93 -9.06 18.58 21.82
N GLY A 94 -8.30 19.67 21.77
CA GLY A 94 -6.98 19.77 22.39
C GLY A 94 -5.88 19.13 21.52
N VAL A 95 -4.70 19.74 21.55
CA VAL A 95 -3.54 19.35 20.73
C VAL A 95 -3.11 17.92 20.97
N LYS A 96 -3.15 17.46 22.24
CA LYS A 96 -2.71 16.12 22.65
C LYS A 96 -3.52 15.00 22.00
N HIS A 97 -4.80 15.24 21.72
CA HIS A 97 -5.69 14.26 21.10
C HIS A 97 -5.79 14.43 19.57
N TYR A 98 -5.68 15.65 19.06
CA TYR A 98 -5.79 15.93 17.63
C TYR A 98 -4.65 15.30 16.83
N ILE A 99 -3.39 15.44 17.27
CA ILE A 99 -2.22 14.94 16.53
C ILE A 99 -2.28 13.42 16.38
N PRO A 100 -2.45 12.60 17.44
CA PRO A 100 -2.57 11.15 17.30
C PRO A 100 -3.72 10.71 16.39
N LEU A 101 -4.88 11.40 16.46
CA LEU A 101 -6.03 11.12 15.61
C LEU A 101 -5.73 11.36 14.12
N LYS A 102 -4.93 12.39 13.78
CA LYS A 102 -4.49 12.64 12.40
C LYS A 102 -3.56 11.53 11.89
N TYR A 103 -2.59 11.12 12.71
CA TYR A 103 -1.73 9.99 12.36
C TYR A 103 -2.52 8.70 12.15
N LEU A 104 -3.45 8.40 13.05
CA LEU A 104 -4.34 7.24 12.94
C LEU A 104 -5.18 7.31 11.66
N SER A 105 -5.73 8.48 11.34
CA SER A 105 -6.50 8.69 10.10
C SER A 105 -5.66 8.45 8.85
N CYS A 106 -4.38 8.87 8.82
CA CYS A 106 -3.46 8.61 7.72
C CYS A 106 -3.16 7.12 7.56
N ILE A 107 -2.86 6.43 8.66
CA ILE A 107 -2.59 4.99 8.66
C ILE A 107 -3.82 4.22 8.16
N VAL A 108 -4.98 4.47 8.75
CA VAL A 108 -6.21 3.76 8.40
C VAL A 108 -6.61 4.00 6.95
N SER A 109 -6.42 5.21 6.43
CA SER A 109 -6.74 5.51 5.03
C SER A 109 -5.78 4.84 4.04
N GLY A 110 -4.47 4.86 4.31
CA GLY A 110 -3.47 4.25 3.43
C GLY A 110 -3.50 2.72 3.46
N VAL A 111 -3.41 2.16 4.67
CA VAL A 111 -3.44 0.70 4.89
C VAL A 111 -4.79 0.12 4.48
N GLY A 112 -5.90 0.79 4.83
CA GLY A 112 -7.25 0.35 4.50
C GLY A 112 -7.49 0.33 2.99
N ALA A 113 -7.03 1.35 2.25
CA ALA A 113 -7.16 1.39 0.80
C ALA A 113 -6.35 0.28 0.11
N LEU A 114 -5.11 0.04 0.56
CA LEU A 114 -4.29 -1.07 0.05
C LEU A 114 -4.96 -2.42 0.33
N PHE A 115 -5.40 -2.65 1.58
CA PHE A 115 -6.01 -3.91 1.99
C PHE A 115 -7.31 -4.20 1.23
N LEU A 116 -8.21 -3.22 1.11
CA LEU A 116 -9.45 -3.36 0.35
C LEU A 116 -9.19 -3.57 -1.15
N GLY A 117 -8.23 -2.84 -1.72
CA GLY A 117 -7.85 -3.03 -3.13
C GLY A 117 -7.32 -4.44 -3.41
N LEU A 118 -6.48 -4.98 -2.51
CA LEU A 118 -5.97 -6.34 -2.63
C LEU A 118 -7.04 -7.41 -2.40
N ILE A 119 -8.00 -7.20 -1.49
CA ILE A 119 -9.15 -8.11 -1.34
C ILE A 119 -9.97 -8.15 -2.62
N LEU A 120 -10.32 -7.00 -3.19
CA LEU A 120 -11.08 -6.93 -4.44
C LEU A 120 -10.34 -7.62 -5.59
N TYR A 121 -9.03 -7.40 -5.68
CA TYR A 121 -8.20 -8.09 -6.65
C TYR A 121 -8.16 -9.61 -6.42
N GLY A 122 -8.01 -10.05 -5.17
CA GLY A 122 -8.02 -11.46 -4.80
C GLY A 122 -9.34 -12.16 -5.17
N VAL A 123 -10.47 -11.50 -4.92
CA VAL A 123 -11.80 -11.98 -5.36
C VAL A 123 -11.87 -12.07 -6.89
N PHE A 124 -11.40 -11.04 -7.60
CA PHE A 124 -11.37 -11.03 -9.06
C PHE A 124 -10.55 -12.22 -9.60
N VAL A 125 -9.32 -12.38 -9.13
CA VAL A 125 -8.44 -13.47 -9.60
C VAL A 125 -9.03 -14.84 -9.27
N ARG A 126 -9.65 -14.99 -8.09
CA ARG A 126 -10.31 -16.24 -7.69
C ARG A 126 -11.48 -16.63 -8.62
N LEU A 127 -12.17 -15.65 -9.20
CA LEU A 127 -13.28 -15.89 -10.13
C LEU A 127 -12.81 -16.31 -11.54
N PHE A 128 -11.67 -15.79 -11.97
CA PHE A 128 -11.21 -15.96 -13.35
C PHE A 128 -10.11 -17.01 -13.53
N PHE A 129 -9.36 -17.34 -12.48
CA PHE A 129 -8.25 -18.29 -12.53
C PHE A 129 -8.59 -19.60 -11.81
N PRO A 130 -8.06 -20.77 -12.29
CA PRO A 130 -8.31 -22.05 -11.66
C PRO A 130 -7.69 -22.15 -10.26
N SER A 131 -8.25 -23.03 -9.43
CA SER A 131 -7.75 -23.29 -8.08
C SER A 131 -6.59 -24.30 -8.05
N SER A 132 -6.45 -25.12 -9.06
CA SER A 132 -5.42 -26.15 -9.19
C SER A 132 -4.86 -26.16 -10.60
N TYR A 133 -3.61 -26.61 -10.74
CA TYR A 133 -3.02 -26.83 -12.05
C TYR A 133 -3.72 -28.02 -12.74
N ASP A 134 -4.06 -27.85 -13.98
CA ASP A 134 -4.69 -28.90 -14.80
C ASP A 134 -3.59 -29.79 -15.45
N PHE A 135 -2.69 -30.32 -14.62
CA PHE A 135 -1.73 -31.31 -15.05
C PHE A 135 -2.37 -32.70 -14.85
N GLY A 136 -2.64 -33.39 -15.96
CA GLY A 136 -3.34 -34.68 -15.98
C GLY A 136 -2.67 -35.89 -15.28
N ASP A 137 -1.64 -35.66 -14.46
CA ASP A 137 -0.93 -36.72 -13.72
C ASP A 137 -1.15 -36.62 -12.21
N SER A 138 -1.86 -37.59 -11.67
CA SER A 138 -2.25 -37.69 -10.25
C SER A 138 -1.09 -37.79 -9.25
N GLN A 139 0.13 -38.12 -9.67
CA GLN A 139 1.30 -38.23 -8.77
C GLN A 139 1.92 -36.88 -8.43
N VAL A 140 1.66 -35.83 -9.20
CA VAL A 140 2.18 -34.47 -8.98
C VAL A 140 1.33 -33.69 -7.99
N ILE A 141 0.08 -34.11 -7.77
CA ILE A 141 -0.92 -33.39 -6.96
C ILE A 141 -0.47 -33.24 -5.50
N GLY A 142 0.12 -34.25 -4.89
CA GLY A 142 0.54 -34.19 -3.46
C GLY A 142 1.72 -33.27 -3.19
N ILE A 143 2.64 -33.12 -4.17
CA ILE A 143 3.79 -32.20 -4.07
C ILE A 143 3.34 -30.75 -4.28
N ILE A 144 2.36 -30.54 -5.14
CA ILE A 144 1.80 -29.22 -5.47
C ILE A 144 0.94 -28.70 -4.32
N GLU A 145 0.16 -29.55 -3.66
CA GLU A 145 -0.69 -29.14 -2.53
C GLU A 145 0.13 -28.63 -1.34
N ASN A 146 1.25 -29.30 -1.03
CA ASN A 146 2.18 -28.86 0.03
C ASN A 146 2.94 -27.56 -0.34
N ASN A 147 3.20 -27.33 -1.63
CA ASN A 147 3.81 -26.10 -2.11
C ASN A 147 2.80 -24.94 -2.15
N SER A 148 1.52 -25.18 -2.43
CA SER A 148 0.49 -24.13 -2.45
C SER A 148 0.26 -23.54 -1.06
N LEU A 149 0.24 -24.34 -0.01
CA LEU A 149 0.16 -23.87 1.38
C LEU A 149 1.35 -23.00 1.77
N ARG A 150 2.57 -23.41 1.43
CA ARG A 150 3.78 -22.60 1.67
C ARG A 150 3.74 -21.28 0.90
N MET A 151 3.25 -21.30 -0.32
CA MET A 151 3.11 -20.13 -1.16
C MET A 151 2.09 -19.13 -0.60
N ILE A 152 0.95 -19.61 -0.12
CA ILE A 152 -0.07 -18.78 0.55
C ILE A 152 0.49 -18.20 1.85
N MET A 153 1.22 -18.97 2.65
CA MET A 153 1.84 -18.47 3.89
C MET A 153 2.91 -17.42 3.60
N SER A 154 3.74 -17.60 2.56
CA SER A 154 4.73 -16.60 2.16
C SER A 154 4.08 -15.33 1.62
N ALA A 155 3.02 -15.46 0.83
CA ALA A 155 2.24 -14.33 0.32
C ALA A 155 1.55 -13.54 1.46
N ALA A 156 1.00 -14.24 2.46
CA ALA A 156 0.42 -13.61 3.64
C ALA A 156 1.47 -12.86 4.48
N GLY A 157 2.65 -13.44 4.66
CA GLY A 157 3.78 -12.79 5.31
C GLY A 157 4.24 -11.53 4.58
N TYR A 158 4.31 -11.60 3.26
CA TYR A 158 4.68 -10.45 2.42
C TYR A 158 3.60 -9.37 2.41
N LEU A 159 2.33 -9.76 2.42
CA LEU A 159 1.20 -8.84 2.55
C LEU A 159 1.29 -8.06 3.87
N LEU A 160 1.53 -8.76 4.99
CA LEU A 160 1.72 -8.11 6.27
C LEU A 160 2.90 -7.13 6.25
N TYR A 161 4.01 -7.52 5.63
CA TYR A 161 5.17 -6.66 5.42
C TYR A 161 4.79 -5.39 4.66
N MET A 162 4.05 -5.50 3.54
CA MET A 162 3.58 -4.35 2.76
C MET A 162 2.65 -3.43 3.56
N LEU A 163 1.73 -3.98 4.35
CA LEU A 163 0.84 -3.19 5.21
C LEU A 163 1.61 -2.39 6.26
N CYS A 164 2.60 -3.01 6.90
CA CYS A 164 3.50 -2.32 7.84
C CYS A 164 4.31 -1.22 7.15
N TYR A 165 4.78 -1.49 5.94
CA TYR A 165 5.54 -0.53 5.15
C TYR A 165 4.70 0.68 4.75
N VAL A 166 3.46 0.48 4.28
CA VAL A 166 2.51 1.57 3.99
C VAL A 166 2.17 2.36 5.24
N ALA A 167 2.00 1.70 6.39
CA ALA A 167 1.78 2.39 7.66
C ALA A 167 2.96 3.32 8.00
N MET A 168 4.19 2.84 7.84
CA MET A 168 5.41 3.65 8.04
C MET A 168 5.43 4.88 7.12
N LEU A 169 5.18 4.68 5.82
CA LEU A 169 5.13 5.78 4.84
C LEU A 169 4.01 6.78 5.15
N SER A 170 2.85 6.31 5.60
CA SER A 170 1.73 7.18 6.01
C SER A 170 2.07 8.04 7.23
N ILE A 171 2.75 7.46 8.23
CA ILE A 171 3.24 8.19 9.40
C ILE A 171 4.25 9.26 8.97
N PHE A 172 5.22 8.87 8.16
CA PHE A 172 6.25 9.78 7.64
C PHE A 172 5.61 10.95 6.87
N SER A 173 4.70 10.66 5.95
CA SER A 173 3.98 11.66 5.15
C SER A 173 3.19 12.63 6.03
N CYS A 174 2.48 12.11 7.04
CA CYS A 174 1.73 12.94 7.99
C CYS A 174 2.65 13.88 8.81
N GLY A 175 3.83 13.40 9.20
CA GLY A 175 4.85 14.21 9.87
C GLY A 175 5.40 15.32 8.97
N LEU A 176 5.65 15.00 7.69
CA LEU A 176 6.21 15.94 6.72
C LEU A 176 5.30 17.13 6.43
N VAL A 177 3.97 16.93 6.43
CA VAL A 177 2.99 18.01 6.23
C VAL A 177 3.11 19.10 7.29
N SER A 178 3.59 18.78 8.51
CA SER A 178 3.83 19.80 9.54
C SER A 178 4.93 20.79 9.15
N VAL A 179 5.88 20.37 8.30
CA VAL A 179 7.01 21.18 7.85
C VAL A 179 6.66 21.93 6.55
N THR A 180 6.10 21.19 5.59
CA THR A 180 5.80 21.73 4.26
C THR A 180 4.31 21.68 4.00
N GLN A 181 3.73 22.83 3.60
CA GLN A 181 2.31 22.90 3.23
C GLN A 181 2.10 22.62 1.73
N ASN A 182 3.18 22.32 1.01
CA ASN A 182 3.13 22.07 -0.43
C ASN A 182 2.80 20.59 -0.67
N ILE A 183 1.65 20.33 -1.29
CA ILE A 183 1.16 18.99 -1.58
C ILE A 183 2.11 18.20 -2.49
N TYR A 184 2.76 18.86 -3.45
CA TYR A 184 3.68 18.19 -4.37
C TYR A 184 4.94 17.69 -3.66
N VAL A 185 5.51 18.51 -2.78
CA VAL A 185 6.66 18.09 -1.95
C VAL A 185 6.29 16.92 -1.07
N ASN A 186 5.12 17.00 -0.42
CA ASN A 186 4.63 15.94 0.47
C ASN A 186 4.31 14.62 -0.27
N LEU A 187 4.01 14.67 -1.57
CA LEU A 187 3.87 13.48 -2.40
C LEU A 187 5.23 12.94 -2.88
N CYS A 188 6.15 13.82 -3.30
CA CYS A 188 7.43 13.41 -3.87
C CYS A 188 8.41 12.84 -2.84
N VAL A 189 8.47 13.42 -1.63
CA VAL A 189 9.45 12.99 -0.61
C VAL A 189 9.25 11.53 -0.16
N PRO A 190 8.05 10.99 0.03
CA PRO A 190 7.84 9.56 0.28
C PRO A 190 8.35 8.65 -0.84
N PHE A 191 8.34 9.09 -2.12
CA PHE A 191 8.95 8.34 -3.21
C PHE A 191 10.46 8.26 -3.09
N LEU A 192 11.12 9.36 -2.73
CA LEU A 192 12.56 9.36 -2.47
C LEU A 192 12.89 8.43 -1.29
N LEU A 193 12.10 8.48 -0.23
CA LEU A 193 12.26 7.57 0.90
C LEU A 193 12.07 6.12 0.46
N ASN A 194 11.06 5.82 -0.33
CA ASN A 194 10.80 4.48 -0.88
C ASN A 194 11.98 4.00 -1.74
N TYR A 195 12.53 4.86 -2.59
CA TYR A 195 13.69 4.53 -3.42
C TYR A 195 14.91 4.18 -2.55
N VAL A 196 15.24 5.00 -1.56
CA VAL A 196 16.35 4.76 -0.63
C VAL A 196 16.11 3.48 0.19
N THR A 197 14.92 3.32 0.73
CA THR A 197 14.57 2.16 1.55
C THR A 197 14.50 0.87 0.74
N SER A 198 14.09 0.91 -0.53
CA SER A 198 14.08 -0.28 -1.40
C SER A 198 15.48 -0.85 -1.61
N HIS A 199 16.49 -0.01 -1.73
CA HIS A 199 17.87 -0.47 -1.92
C HIS A 199 18.54 -0.95 -0.63
N ILE A 200 18.19 -0.36 0.52
CA ILE A 200 18.84 -0.66 1.80
C ILE A 200 18.07 -1.74 2.59
N LEU A 201 16.73 -1.75 2.48
CA LEU A 201 15.85 -2.46 3.40
C LEU A 201 15.18 -3.71 2.81
N LEU A 202 15.46 -4.07 1.54
CA LEU A 202 14.88 -5.27 0.90
C LEU A 202 15.06 -6.57 1.70
N ASN A 203 16.08 -6.63 2.56
CA ASN A 203 16.38 -7.78 3.43
C ASN A 203 16.11 -7.52 4.91
N THR A 204 15.45 -6.41 5.27
CA THR A 204 15.26 -6.07 6.68
C THR A 204 14.05 -6.77 7.28
N LYS A 205 14.18 -7.12 8.55
CA LYS A 205 13.12 -7.77 9.30
C LYS A 205 12.05 -6.73 9.70
N ILE A 206 10.82 -7.17 9.83
CA ILE A 206 9.62 -6.35 10.10
C ILE A 206 9.75 -5.42 11.32
N TYR A 207 10.55 -5.80 12.32
CA TYR A 207 10.78 -4.98 13.51
C TYR A 207 11.51 -3.66 13.21
N VAL A 208 12.31 -3.58 12.13
CA VAL A 208 12.96 -2.34 11.72
C VAL A 208 11.92 -1.32 11.26
N PHE A 209 10.89 -1.76 10.54
CA PHE A 209 9.79 -0.86 10.16
C PHE A 209 8.99 -0.37 11.37
N LEU A 210 8.75 -1.22 12.35
CA LEU A 210 8.09 -0.81 13.59
C LEU A 210 8.92 0.23 14.33
N LEU A 211 10.23 0.06 14.40
CA LEU A 211 11.13 1.03 15.01
C LEU A 211 11.12 2.36 14.25
N LEU A 212 11.17 2.32 12.91
CA LEU A 212 11.04 3.51 12.06
C LEU A 212 9.68 4.20 12.22
N CYS A 213 8.60 3.46 12.36
CA CYS A 213 7.27 4.02 12.67
C CYS A 213 7.30 4.84 13.97
N VAL A 214 7.87 4.29 15.03
CA VAL A 214 7.98 5.00 16.32
C VAL A 214 8.85 6.25 16.17
N LEU A 215 9.99 6.14 15.50
CA LEU A 215 10.90 7.25 15.27
C LEU A 215 10.25 8.37 14.47
N PHE A 216 9.59 8.05 13.35
CA PHE A 216 8.87 9.04 12.52
C PHE A 216 7.67 9.65 13.25
N TYR A 217 6.97 8.86 14.05
CA TYR A 217 5.89 9.38 14.88
C TYR A 217 6.41 10.37 15.92
N CYS A 218 7.46 10.02 16.67
CA CYS A 218 8.02 10.89 17.70
C CYS A 218 8.59 12.20 17.14
N THR A 219 9.34 12.11 16.02
CA THR A 219 9.87 13.31 15.36
C THR A 219 8.76 14.19 14.78
N GLY A 220 7.82 13.60 14.06
CA GLY A 220 6.68 14.31 13.49
C GLY A 220 5.77 14.93 14.58
N TYR A 221 5.52 14.23 15.67
CA TYR A 221 4.76 14.77 16.81
C TYR A 221 5.43 16.02 17.40
N ARG A 222 6.77 16.00 17.55
CA ARG A 222 7.53 17.18 17.99
C ARG A 222 7.42 18.34 17.00
N LEU A 223 7.50 18.08 15.70
CA LEU A 223 7.36 19.11 14.66
C LEU A 223 5.97 19.75 14.69
N TRP A 224 4.92 18.96 14.86
CA TRP A 224 3.56 19.47 15.04
C TRP A 224 3.42 20.34 16.29
N LEU A 225 4.03 19.96 17.41
CA LEU A 225 4.03 20.77 18.65
C LEU A 225 4.80 22.07 18.48
N LEU A 226 5.93 22.09 17.78
CA LEU A 226 6.70 23.30 17.51
C LEU A 226 5.90 24.27 16.64
N LYS A 227 5.24 23.77 15.60
CA LYS A 227 4.35 24.58 14.77
C LYS A 227 3.22 25.21 15.57
N TYR A 228 2.61 24.45 16.48
CA TYR A 228 1.57 24.96 17.37
C TYR A 228 2.08 26.04 18.35
N LYS A 229 3.28 25.87 18.93
CA LYS A 229 3.88 26.86 19.83
C LYS A 229 4.28 28.14 19.11
N GLY A 230 4.84 28.05 17.91
CA GLY A 230 5.26 29.20 17.09
C GLY A 230 4.11 30.10 16.62
N VAL A 231 2.88 29.64 16.73
CA VAL A 231 1.68 30.43 16.40
C VAL A 231 1.09 31.14 17.62
N ARG A 232 1.45 30.72 18.84
CA ARG A 232 1.02 31.39 20.10
C ARG A 232 1.95 32.52 20.53
N ALA A 233 3.12 32.67 19.88
CA ALA A 233 4.04 33.76 20.07
C ALA A 233 3.80 34.89 19.08
#